data_4a81b847d471e4e8d4123860bc624352
#
_entry.id   4a81b847d471e4e8d4123860bc624352
#
_cell.length_a   1.000
_cell.length_b   1.000
_cell.length_c   1.000
_cell.angle_alpha   90.00
_cell.angle_beta   90.00
_cell.angle_gamma   90.00
#
_symmetry.space_group_name_H-M   'P 1'
#
loop_
_entity.id
_entity.type
_entity.pdbx_description
1 polymer ?
#
loop_
_entity_poly.entity_id
_entity_poly.type
_entity_poly.pdbx_seq_one_letter_code
_entity_poly.pdbx_strand_id
1 'polypeptide(L)'
;MRLGLRLFLGFFLIVGLAAFFVMRVFVNEVKPGVRQAMESTLVDAANVLAVMAAEDMKAGRITDGKFVRDLAEARQRELGATIWQFPKRRVDYRITITDLRGIVVFDSEGRDLGRDNSRWNDVYRTLRGEYGARSSPVVPGDKTNTVMHVAAPVRDGDRLIGVLSLAQPNASIDPFIAASQRSIMRQGAWLIG
;
A
#
# COMPACT_ATOMS: atom_id res chain seq x y z
N MET A 1 40.37 30.13 25.38
CA MET A 1 39.24 30.21 24.42
C MET A 1 39.43 29.37 23.17
N ARG A 2 40.61 29.20 22.57
CA ARG A 2 40.78 28.46 21.27
C ARG A 2 40.62 26.93 21.38
N LEU A 3 41.00 26.28 22.50
CA LEU A 3 40.90 24.84 22.67
C LEU A 3 39.44 24.38 22.86
N GLY A 4 38.69 25.08 23.71
CA GLY A 4 37.27 24.75 23.94
C GLY A 4 36.43 24.86 22.67
N LEU A 5 36.68 25.87 21.82
CA LEU A 5 35.98 26.04 20.56
C LEU A 5 36.28 24.87 19.56
N ARG A 6 37.55 24.42 19.55
CA ARG A 6 37.93 23.27 18.68
C ARG A 6 37.29 21.99 19.13
N LEU A 7 37.24 21.73 20.43
CA LEU A 7 36.56 20.56 20.99
C LEU A 7 35.06 20.61 20.72
N PHE A 8 34.44 21.78 20.89
CA PHE A 8 33.04 22.00 20.60
C PHE A 8 32.71 21.75 19.13
N LEU A 9 33.48 22.32 18.20
CA LEU A 9 33.32 22.11 16.76
C LEU A 9 33.54 20.64 16.37
N GLY A 10 34.53 19.97 16.93
CA GLY A 10 34.80 18.55 16.70
C GLY A 10 33.65 17.67 17.16
N PHE A 11 33.09 17.95 18.35
CA PHE A 11 31.92 17.23 18.86
C PHE A 11 30.70 17.39 17.94
N PHE A 12 30.36 18.61 17.55
CA PHE A 12 29.23 18.86 16.67
C PHE A 12 29.42 18.25 15.26
N LEU A 13 30.67 18.23 14.76
CA LEU A 13 30.98 17.58 13.50
C LEU A 13 30.69 16.05 13.56
N ILE A 14 31.16 15.41 14.64
CA ILE A 14 30.96 13.96 14.83
C ILE A 14 29.47 13.65 14.99
N VAL A 15 28.75 14.40 15.82
CA VAL A 15 27.31 14.20 16.02
C VAL A 15 26.53 14.48 14.74
N GLY A 16 26.87 15.54 14.01
CA GLY A 16 26.25 15.86 12.72
C GLY A 16 26.48 14.77 11.67
N LEU A 17 27.70 14.23 11.61
CA LEU A 17 28.04 13.14 10.70
C LEU A 17 27.27 11.85 11.06
N ALA A 18 27.22 11.51 12.35
CA ALA A 18 26.45 10.37 12.83
C ALA A 18 24.96 10.51 12.51
N ALA A 19 24.36 11.66 12.78
CA ALA A 19 22.97 11.97 12.46
C ALA A 19 22.70 11.88 10.95
N PHE A 20 23.63 12.37 10.12
CA PHE A 20 23.53 12.25 8.65
C PHE A 20 23.54 10.78 8.20
N PHE A 21 24.43 9.95 8.72
CA PHE A 21 24.46 8.52 8.40
C PHE A 21 23.20 7.80 8.83
N VAL A 22 22.71 8.03 10.05
CA VAL A 22 21.46 7.44 10.55
C VAL A 22 20.28 7.84 9.67
N MET A 23 20.18 9.12 9.30
CA MET A 23 19.12 9.60 8.41
C MET A 23 19.22 8.97 7.02
N ARG A 24 20.42 8.83 6.48
CA ARG A 24 20.65 8.20 5.18
C ARG A 24 20.24 6.72 5.18
N VAL A 25 20.62 5.97 6.22
CA VAL A 25 20.20 4.57 6.37
C VAL A 25 18.67 4.47 6.49
N PHE A 26 18.05 5.32 7.30
CA PHE A 26 16.61 5.34 7.47
C PHE A 26 15.87 5.57 6.13
N VAL A 27 16.30 6.56 5.36
CA VAL A 27 15.65 6.90 4.08
C VAL A 27 15.89 5.82 3.02
N ASN A 28 17.09 5.24 2.96
CA ASN A 28 17.48 4.33 1.90
C ASN A 28 17.10 2.87 2.16
N GLU A 29 16.98 2.46 3.42
CA GLU A 29 16.75 1.06 3.79
C GLU A 29 15.38 0.85 4.43
N VAL A 30 15.00 1.66 5.41
CA VAL A 30 13.78 1.41 6.19
C VAL A 30 12.52 1.70 5.38
N LYS A 31 12.45 2.86 4.71
CA LYS A 31 11.28 3.22 3.90
C LYS A 31 11.02 2.23 2.74
N PRO A 32 12.02 1.85 1.92
CA PRO A 32 11.83 0.85 0.89
C PRO A 32 11.42 -0.52 1.45
N GLY A 33 12.02 -0.97 2.56
CA GLY A 33 11.72 -2.25 3.17
C GLY A 33 10.26 -2.36 3.64
N VAL A 34 9.72 -1.33 4.29
CA VAL A 34 8.31 -1.29 4.71
C VAL A 34 7.39 -1.34 3.48
N ARG A 35 7.73 -0.59 2.44
CA ARG A 35 6.95 -0.58 1.19
C ARG A 35 6.96 -1.94 0.49
N GLN A 36 8.10 -2.61 0.45
CA GLN A 36 8.24 -3.94 -0.12
C GLN A 36 7.42 -4.99 0.65
N ALA A 37 7.45 -4.94 1.98
CA ALA A 37 6.64 -5.84 2.81
C ALA A 37 5.13 -5.63 2.58
N MET A 38 4.69 -4.37 2.48
CA MET A 38 3.30 -4.04 2.15
C MET A 38 2.92 -4.54 0.75
N GLU A 39 3.77 -4.32 -0.25
CA GLU A 39 3.54 -4.76 -1.63
C GLU A 39 3.41 -6.29 -1.69
N SER A 40 4.29 -7.03 -1.01
CA SER A 40 4.22 -8.49 -0.91
C SER A 40 2.88 -8.95 -0.33
N THR A 41 2.43 -8.36 0.77
CA THR A 41 1.12 -8.68 1.36
C THR A 41 -0.05 -8.37 0.42
N LEU A 42 0.04 -7.28 -0.33
CA LEU A 42 -0.99 -6.92 -1.32
C LEU A 42 -1.01 -7.90 -2.49
N VAL A 43 0.15 -8.40 -2.93
CA VAL A 43 0.25 -9.43 -3.98
C VAL A 43 -0.50 -10.69 -3.55
N ASP A 44 -0.23 -11.19 -2.34
CA ASP A 44 -0.87 -12.39 -1.81
C ASP A 44 -2.38 -12.19 -1.69
N ALA A 45 -2.81 -11.08 -1.11
CA ALA A 45 -4.22 -10.75 -0.95
C ALA A 45 -4.94 -10.59 -2.30
N ALA A 46 -4.32 -9.92 -3.27
CA ALA A 46 -4.89 -9.73 -4.61
C ALA A 46 -5.09 -11.07 -5.33
N ASN A 47 -4.12 -11.99 -5.23
CA ASN A 47 -4.24 -13.31 -5.84
C ASN A 47 -5.35 -14.16 -5.21
N VAL A 48 -5.44 -14.16 -3.87
CA VAL A 48 -6.53 -14.87 -3.17
C VAL A 48 -7.89 -14.32 -3.58
N LEU A 49 -8.04 -13.00 -3.58
CA LEU A 49 -9.29 -12.34 -3.97
C LEU A 49 -9.62 -12.55 -5.45
N ALA A 50 -8.64 -12.61 -6.34
CA ALA A 50 -8.83 -12.89 -7.76
C ALA A 50 -9.41 -14.31 -7.99
N VAL A 51 -8.91 -15.32 -7.24
CA VAL A 51 -9.46 -16.67 -7.26
C VAL A 51 -10.90 -16.69 -6.76
N MET A 52 -11.21 -15.97 -5.67
CA MET A 52 -12.56 -15.89 -5.12
C MET A 52 -13.55 -15.19 -6.07
N ALA A 53 -13.09 -14.20 -6.84
CA ALA A 53 -13.91 -13.47 -7.81
C ALA A 53 -14.17 -14.26 -9.12
N ALA A 54 -13.38 -15.29 -9.40
CA ALA A 54 -13.35 -15.95 -10.71
C ALA A 54 -14.71 -16.56 -11.11
N GLU A 55 -15.39 -17.24 -10.19
CA GLU A 55 -16.68 -17.87 -10.47
C GLU A 55 -17.77 -16.84 -10.81
N ASP A 56 -17.86 -15.76 -10.05
CA ASP A 56 -18.83 -14.71 -10.32
C ASP A 56 -18.49 -13.93 -11.60
N MET A 57 -17.20 -13.72 -11.87
CA MET A 57 -16.74 -13.09 -13.12
C MET A 57 -17.08 -13.94 -14.34
N LYS A 58 -16.84 -15.25 -14.28
CA LYS A 58 -17.19 -16.23 -15.31
C LYS A 58 -18.70 -16.29 -15.57
N ALA A 59 -19.49 -16.22 -14.50
CA ALA A 59 -20.95 -16.26 -14.59
C ALA A 59 -21.59 -14.92 -14.98
N GLY A 60 -20.80 -13.86 -15.18
CA GLY A 60 -21.30 -12.49 -15.45
C GLY A 60 -22.03 -11.85 -14.27
N ARG A 61 -21.81 -12.35 -13.05
CA ARG A 61 -22.47 -11.89 -11.82
C ARG A 61 -21.52 -11.17 -10.85
N ILE A 62 -20.48 -10.56 -11.39
CA ILE A 62 -19.48 -9.90 -10.54
C ILE A 62 -20.03 -8.69 -9.78
N THR A 63 -21.19 -8.17 -10.14
CA THR A 63 -21.86 -7.04 -9.47
C THR A 63 -22.85 -7.45 -8.39
N ASP A 64 -23.36 -8.67 -8.41
CA ASP A 64 -24.43 -9.17 -7.52
C ASP A 64 -24.18 -10.59 -7.01
N GLY A 65 -23.05 -11.18 -7.36
CA GLY A 65 -22.63 -12.53 -7.00
C GLY A 65 -22.23 -12.70 -5.54
N LYS A 66 -21.74 -13.89 -5.22
CA LYS A 66 -21.28 -14.23 -3.88
C LYS A 66 -20.09 -13.38 -3.44
N PHE A 67 -19.14 -13.15 -4.34
CA PHE A 67 -17.93 -12.36 -4.07
C PHE A 67 -18.29 -10.98 -3.54
N VAL A 68 -19.22 -10.28 -4.16
CA VAL A 68 -19.61 -8.91 -3.74
C VAL A 68 -20.32 -8.92 -2.40
N ARG A 69 -21.17 -9.91 -2.13
CA ARG A 69 -21.85 -10.02 -0.83
C ARG A 69 -20.84 -10.30 0.29
N ASP A 70 -19.95 -11.27 0.10
CA ASP A 70 -18.91 -11.61 1.08
C ASP A 70 -17.97 -10.42 1.34
N LEU A 71 -17.61 -9.68 0.29
CA LEU A 71 -16.79 -8.48 0.40
C LEU A 71 -17.51 -7.36 1.16
N ALA A 72 -18.80 -7.14 0.91
CA ALA A 72 -19.59 -6.15 1.62
C ALA A 72 -19.70 -6.49 3.11
N GLU A 73 -19.92 -7.76 3.45
CA GLU A 73 -19.92 -8.25 4.83
C GLU A 73 -18.55 -8.02 5.50
N ALA A 74 -17.46 -8.41 4.83
CA ALA A 74 -16.10 -8.23 5.35
C ALA A 74 -15.76 -6.75 5.62
N ARG A 75 -16.24 -5.83 4.77
CA ARG A 75 -16.03 -4.37 4.95
C ARG A 75 -16.86 -3.77 6.09
N GLN A 76 -18.02 -4.33 6.39
CA GLN A 76 -18.88 -3.89 7.50
C GLN A 76 -18.44 -4.46 8.86
N ARG A 77 -17.71 -5.56 8.84
CA ARG A 77 -17.25 -6.24 10.06
C ARG A 77 -16.26 -5.39 10.84
N GLU A 78 -16.52 -5.21 12.14
CA GLU A 78 -15.52 -4.65 13.05
C GLU A 78 -14.43 -5.69 13.34
N LEU A 79 -13.18 -5.33 13.02
CA LEU A 79 -12.04 -6.25 13.19
C LEU A 79 -11.58 -6.37 14.65
N GLY A 80 -11.82 -5.34 15.48
CA GLY A 80 -11.44 -5.32 16.90
C GLY A 80 -9.93 -5.51 17.15
N ALA A 81 -9.09 -5.37 16.12
CA ALA A 81 -7.65 -5.59 16.22
C ALA A 81 -6.92 -4.31 16.66
N THR A 82 -5.92 -4.46 17.54
CA THR A 82 -5.00 -3.38 17.90
C THR A 82 -3.60 -3.76 17.48
N ILE A 83 -3.05 -3.02 16.51
CA ILE A 83 -1.71 -3.26 15.96
C ILE A 83 -0.79 -2.18 16.51
N TRP A 84 0.18 -2.53 17.39
CA TRP A 84 1.15 -1.59 17.97
C TRP A 84 0.50 -0.34 18.59
N GLN A 85 -0.61 -0.46 19.31
CA GLN A 85 -1.40 0.64 19.92
C GLN A 85 -2.33 1.40 18.94
N PHE A 86 -2.36 1.03 17.66
CA PHE A 86 -3.28 1.62 16.69
C PHE A 86 -4.47 0.69 16.44
N PRO A 87 -5.71 1.15 16.67
CA PRO A 87 -6.88 0.33 16.42
C PRO A 87 -7.11 0.15 14.91
N LYS A 88 -7.18 -1.09 14.46
CA LYS A 88 -7.61 -1.48 13.13
C LYS A 88 -9.07 -1.90 13.18
N ARG A 89 -9.96 -1.04 12.74
CA ARG A 89 -11.41 -1.26 12.88
C ARG A 89 -12.05 -1.90 11.66
N ARG A 90 -11.57 -1.60 10.45
CA ARG A 90 -12.17 -2.04 9.19
C ARG A 90 -11.11 -2.45 8.17
N VAL A 91 -11.57 -3.15 7.13
CA VAL A 91 -10.77 -3.43 5.94
C VAL A 91 -10.66 -2.16 5.10
N ASP A 92 -9.42 -1.71 4.85
CA ASP A 92 -9.13 -0.44 4.14
C ASP A 92 -8.82 -0.65 2.65
N TYR A 93 -9.01 -1.85 2.14
CA TYR A 93 -8.75 -2.13 0.73
C TYR A 93 -9.89 -1.60 -0.15
N ARG A 94 -9.50 -0.94 -1.24
CA ARG A 94 -10.38 -0.72 -2.38
C ARG A 94 -10.08 -1.78 -3.43
N ILE A 95 -11.11 -2.41 -3.95
CA ILE A 95 -11.02 -3.47 -4.96
C ILE A 95 -11.72 -3.00 -6.20
N THR A 96 -11.02 -3.08 -7.34
CA THR A 96 -11.60 -2.88 -8.67
C THR A 96 -11.35 -4.12 -9.50
N ILE A 97 -12.32 -4.51 -10.35
CA ILE A 97 -12.18 -5.61 -11.30
C ILE A 97 -12.47 -5.08 -12.69
N THR A 98 -11.59 -5.40 -13.64
CA THR A 98 -11.75 -5.04 -15.04
C THR A 98 -12.01 -6.26 -15.91
N ASP A 99 -12.67 -6.05 -17.04
CA ASP A 99 -12.73 -7.02 -18.13
C ASP A 99 -11.40 -7.10 -18.89
N LEU A 100 -11.33 -7.92 -19.93
CA LEU A 100 -10.15 -8.10 -20.80
C LEU A 100 -9.79 -6.84 -21.61
N ARG A 101 -10.71 -5.89 -21.75
CA ARG A 101 -10.45 -4.59 -22.39
C ARG A 101 -9.90 -3.55 -21.40
N GLY A 102 -9.86 -3.90 -20.09
CA GLY A 102 -9.47 -2.97 -19.03
C GLY A 102 -10.60 -2.06 -18.56
N ILE A 103 -11.86 -2.33 -18.94
CA ILE A 103 -13.01 -1.56 -18.45
C ILE A 103 -13.40 -2.08 -17.07
N VAL A 104 -13.58 -1.17 -16.12
CA VAL A 104 -13.96 -1.50 -14.73
C VAL A 104 -15.41 -2.02 -14.72
N VAL A 105 -15.58 -3.30 -14.39
CA VAL A 105 -16.87 -3.98 -14.27
C VAL A 105 -17.35 -4.07 -12.82
N PHE A 106 -16.43 -3.91 -11.86
CA PHE A 106 -16.73 -3.83 -10.42
C PHE A 106 -15.79 -2.85 -9.72
N ASP A 107 -16.32 -2.07 -8.80
CA ASP A 107 -15.56 -1.21 -7.90
C ASP A 107 -16.22 -1.21 -6.52
N SER A 108 -15.49 -1.63 -5.50
CA SER A 108 -15.99 -1.72 -4.11
C SER A 108 -16.41 -0.36 -3.51
N GLU A 109 -16.06 0.75 -4.14
CA GLU A 109 -16.44 2.11 -3.75
C GLU A 109 -17.36 2.80 -4.79
N GLY A 110 -17.61 2.15 -5.93
CA GLY A 110 -18.51 2.63 -6.97
C GLY A 110 -18.01 3.84 -7.77
N ARG A 111 -16.76 4.30 -7.57
CA ARG A 111 -16.25 5.55 -8.16
C ARG A 111 -15.84 5.44 -9.63
N ASP A 112 -15.29 4.28 -9.99
CA ASP A 112 -14.65 4.09 -11.30
C ASP A 112 -15.39 3.06 -12.18
N LEU A 113 -16.63 2.68 -11.83
CA LEU A 113 -17.41 1.74 -12.63
C LEU A 113 -17.58 2.25 -14.06
N GLY A 114 -17.28 1.39 -15.04
CA GLY A 114 -17.30 1.72 -16.47
C GLY A 114 -16.08 2.48 -16.99
N ARG A 115 -15.14 2.85 -16.14
CA ARG A 115 -13.92 3.60 -16.53
C ARG A 115 -12.94 2.69 -17.26
N ASP A 116 -12.23 3.24 -18.22
CA ASP A 116 -11.13 2.56 -18.91
C ASP A 116 -9.82 2.70 -18.12
N ASN A 117 -9.37 1.58 -17.55
CA ASN A 117 -8.11 1.44 -16.82
C ASN A 117 -7.05 0.66 -17.62
N SER A 118 -7.29 0.38 -18.91
CA SER A 118 -6.41 -0.43 -19.75
C SER A 118 -4.97 0.10 -19.87
N ARG A 119 -4.79 1.41 -19.66
CA ARG A 119 -3.47 2.08 -19.71
C ARG A 119 -2.80 2.20 -18.34
N TRP A 120 -3.45 1.80 -17.28
CA TRP A 120 -2.87 1.87 -15.95
C TRP A 120 -1.91 0.70 -15.74
N ASN A 121 -0.72 1.00 -15.27
CA ASN A 121 0.40 0.05 -15.27
C ASN A 121 0.10 -1.26 -14.56
N ASP A 122 -0.68 -1.24 -13.48
CA ASP A 122 -1.13 -2.42 -12.76
C ASP A 122 -2.03 -3.30 -13.66
N VAL A 123 -3.07 -2.74 -14.28
CA VAL A 123 -3.99 -3.46 -15.19
C VAL A 123 -3.30 -3.84 -16.49
N TYR A 124 -2.59 -2.89 -17.12
CA TYR A 124 -1.92 -3.08 -18.41
C TYR A 124 -0.95 -4.27 -18.41
N ARG A 125 -0.09 -4.35 -17.39
CA ARG A 125 0.89 -5.41 -17.28
C ARG A 125 0.24 -6.76 -16.98
N THR A 126 -0.75 -6.78 -16.07
CA THR A 126 -1.44 -8.02 -15.70
C THR A 126 -2.24 -8.60 -16.85
N LEU A 127 -2.84 -7.78 -17.71
CA LEU A 127 -3.49 -8.24 -18.95
C LEU A 127 -2.52 -8.94 -19.91
N ARG A 128 -1.23 -8.66 -19.82
CA ARG A 128 -0.15 -9.26 -20.62
C ARG A 128 0.52 -10.46 -19.94
N GLY A 129 0.04 -10.86 -18.77
CA GLY A 129 0.62 -11.94 -17.99
C GLY A 129 1.86 -11.55 -17.19
N GLU A 130 2.13 -10.24 -17.05
CA GLU A 130 3.24 -9.70 -16.26
C GLU A 130 2.73 -9.24 -14.88
N TYR A 131 3.65 -9.14 -13.92
CA TYR A 131 3.35 -8.52 -12.63
C TYR A 131 3.01 -7.03 -12.81
N GLY A 132 1.84 -6.63 -12.35
CA GLY A 132 1.32 -5.28 -12.45
C GLY A 132 1.18 -4.60 -11.08
N ALA A 133 1.92 -3.52 -10.89
CA ALA A 133 1.77 -2.63 -9.73
C ALA A 133 1.94 -1.18 -10.13
N ARG A 134 1.34 -0.27 -9.37
CA ARG A 134 1.54 1.17 -9.50
C ARG A 134 1.33 1.88 -8.18
N SER A 135 1.90 3.07 -8.06
CA SER A 135 1.60 4.00 -6.99
C SER A 135 1.00 5.28 -7.60
N SER A 136 -0.11 5.75 -7.04
CA SER A 136 -0.75 6.99 -7.47
C SER A 136 -0.95 7.94 -6.30
N PRO A 137 -0.83 9.27 -6.47
CA PRO A 137 -1.14 10.22 -5.42
C PRO A 137 -2.65 10.18 -5.11
N VAL A 138 -3.01 10.35 -3.84
CA VAL A 138 -4.42 10.51 -3.40
C VAL A 138 -4.99 11.82 -3.95
N VAL A 139 -4.18 12.88 -3.90
CA VAL A 139 -4.49 14.18 -4.48
C VAL A 139 -3.48 14.48 -5.59
N PRO A 140 -3.90 14.90 -6.78
CA PRO A 140 -2.99 15.25 -7.87
C PRO A 140 -1.93 16.25 -7.40
N GLY A 141 -0.64 15.89 -7.60
CA GLY A 141 0.51 16.72 -7.21
C GLY A 141 1.07 16.44 -5.80
N ASP A 142 0.36 15.76 -4.92
CA ASP A 142 0.87 15.35 -3.61
C ASP A 142 1.64 14.03 -3.72
N LYS A 143 2.97 14.10 -3.58
CA LYS A 143 3.86 12.93 -3.62
C LYS A 143 4.01 12.24 -2.26
N THR A 144 3.49 12.82 -1.20
CA THR A 144 3.63 12.31 0.16
C THR A 144 2.54 11.31 0.51
N ASN A 145 1.32 11.57 0.06
CA ASN A 145 0.16 10.72 0.31
C ASN A 145 -0.22 9.95 -0.98
N THR A 146 0.19 8.70 -1.03
CA THR A 146 0.01 7.85 -2.22
C THR A 146 -0.78 6.59 -1.88
N VAL A 147 -1.41 6.01 -2.91
CA VAL A 147 -2.09 4.71 -2.87
C VAL A 147 -1.26 3.72 -3.66
N MET A 148 -0.98 2.57 -3.07
CA MET A 148 -0.38 1.44 -3.77
C MET A 148 -1.49 0.58 -4.37
N HIS A 149 -1.33 0.24 -5.63
CA HIS A 149 -2.21 -0.66 -6.37
C HIS A 149 -1.41 -1.88 -6.82
N VAL A 150 -1.93 -3.05 -6.57
CA VAL A 150 -1.37 -4.32 -7.03
C VAL A 150 -2.46 -5.08 -7.75
N ALA A 151 -2.17 -5.59 -8.94
CA ALA A 151 -3.12 -6.33 -9.73
C ALA A 151 -2.78 -7.82 -9.80
N ALA A 152 -3.83 -8.65 -9.82
CA ALA A 152 -3.76 -10.08 -10.01
C ALA A 152 -4.69 -10.52 -11.14
N PRO A 153 -4.32 -11.56 -11.93
CA PRO A 153 -5.14 -12.06 -13.01
C PRO A 153 -6.34 -12.85 -12.45
N VAL A 154 -7.54 -12.54 -12.90
CA VAL A 154 -8.73 -13.38 -12.68
C VAL A 154 -8.77 -14.41 -13.79
N ARG A 155 -8.77 -15.71 -13.45
CA ARG A 155 -8.65 -16.80 -14.40
C ARG A 155 -9.81 -17.82 -14.30
N ASP A 156 -10.15 -18.41 -15.45
CA ASP A 156 -10.97 -19.60 -15.57
C ASP A 156 -10.07 -20.73 -16.08
N GLY A 157 -9.55 -21.57 -15.20
CA GLY A 157 -8.43 -22.45 -15.50
C GLY A 157 -7.20 -21.63 -15.91
N ASP A 158 -6.65 -21.91 -17.09
CA ASP A 158 -5.49 -21.16 -17.62
C ASP A 158 -5.89 -19.88 -18.36
N ARG A 159 -7.17 -19.69 -18.65
CA ARG A 159 -7.66 -18.56 -19.43
C ARG A 159 -7.85 -17.33 -18.55
N LEU A 160 -7.18 -16.23 -18.91
CA LEU A 160 -7.45 -14.93 -18.31
C LEU A 160 -8.89 -14.49 -18.68
N ILE A 161 -9.67 -14.04 -17.70
CA ILE A 161 -11.03 -13.52 -17.88
C ILE A 161 -11.20 -12.09 -17.36
N GLY A 162 -10.22 -11.57 -16.63
CA GLY A 162 -10.23 -10.20 -16.12
C GLY A 162 -9.03 -9.94 -15.24
N VAL A 163 -9.00 -8.74 -14.65
CA VAL A 163 -7.95 -8.33 -13.72
C VAL A 163 -8.56 -7.74 -12.46
N LEU A 164 -8.16 -8.23 -11.30
CA LEU A 164 -8.49 -7.64 -10.00
C LEU A 164 -7.33 -6.74 -9.57
N SER A 165 -7.61 -5.47 -9.27
CA SER A 165 -6.65 -4.54 -8.69
C SER A 165 -7.04 -4.22 -7.26
N LEU A 166 -6.11 -4.46 -6.34
CA LEU A 166 -6.23 -4.19 -4.91
C LEU A 166 -5.46 -2.92 -4.58
N ALA A 167 -6.14 -1.94 -4.00
CA ALA A 167 -5.56 -0.66 -3.66
C ALA A 167 -5.55 -0.43 -2.15
N GLN A 168 -4.41 0.04 -1.62
CA GLN A 168 -4.25 0.41 -0.22
C GLN A 168 -3.58 1.77 -0.10
N PRO A 169 -4.17 2.72 0.67
CA PRO A 169 -3.52 3.99 0.97
C PRO A 169 -2.23 3.79 1.78
N ASN A 170 -1.13 4.42 1.37
CA ASN A 170 0.12 4.41 2.14
C ASN A 170 -0.03 5.16 3.48
N ALA A 171 -0.96 6.09 3.57
CA ALA A 171 -1.31 6.79 4.82
C ALA A 171 -1.74 5.84 5.96
N SER A 172 -2.16 4.62 5.65
CA SER A 172 -2.41 3.59 6.68
C SER A 172 -1.13 3.18 7.44
N ILE A 173 0.05 3.49 6.90
CA ILE A 173 1.38 3.20 7.49
C ILE A 173 1.98 4.45 8.17
N ASP A 174 1.57 5.66 7.78
CA ASP A 174 2.11 6.91 8.31
C ASP A 174 2.04 7.03 9.84
N PRO A 175 0.97 6.58 10.55
CA PRO A 175 0.93 6.58 12.01
C PRO A 175 2.06 5.76 12.63
N PHE A 176 2.42 4.62 12.01
CA PHE A 176 3.50 3.74 12.48
C PHE A 176 4.87 4.39 12.28
N ILE A 177 5.08 5.02 11.12
CA ILE A 177 6.33 5.75 10.82
C ILE A 177 6.47 6.95 11.77
N ALA A 178 5.42 7.72 11.98
CA ALA A 178 5.42 8.88 12.87
C ALA A 178 5.61 8.49 14.35
N ALA A 179 5.06 7.35 14.79
CA ALA A 179 5.26 6.83 16.15
C ALA A 179 6.70 6.39 16.36
N SER A 180 7.30 5.68 15.38
CA SER A 180 8.69 5.27 15.42
C SER A 180 9.65 6.48 15.46
N GLN A 181 9.40 7.49 14.64
CA GLN A 181 10.18 8.74 14.64
C GLN A 181 10.10 9.47 15.99
N ARG A 182 8.91 9.58 16.59
CA ARG A 182 8.72 10.20 17.92
C ARG A 182 9.42 9.42 19.02
N SER A 183 9.40 8.09 18.96
CA SER A 183 10.10 7.24 19.94
C SER A 183 11.60 7.42 19.85
N ILE A 184 12.18 7.43 18.64
CA ILE A 184 13.61 7.64 18.40
C ILE A 184 14.04 9.05 18.88
N MET A 185 13.29 10.10 18.54
CA MET A 185 13.60 11.46 18.99
C MET A 185 13.52 11.60 20.51
N ARG A 186 12.52 10.98 21.16
CA ARG A 186 12.39 11.02 22.62
C ARG A 186 13.54 10.28 23.32
N GLN A 187 13.94 9.11 22.81
CA GLN A 187 15.07 8.35 23.35
C GLN A 187 16.40 9.06 23.10
N GLY A 188 16.58 9.68 21.92
CA GLY A 188 17.76 10.48 21.61
C GLY A 188 17.88 11.73 22.48
N ALA A 189 16.79 12.43 22.77
CA ALA A 189 16.77 13.58 23.67
C ALA A 189 17.14 13.20 25.12
N TRP A 190 16.79 12.00 25.57
CA TRP A 190 17.17 11.47 26.92
C TRP A 190 18.66 11.15 27.06
N LEU A 191 19.36 10.90 25.95
CA LEU A 191 20.80 10.60 25.94
C LEU A 191 21.68 11.86 25.89
N ILE A 192 21.10 13.04 25.61
CA ILE A 192 21.83 14.30 25.44
C ILE A 192 21.59 15.27 26.65
N GLY A 193 20.57 15.01 27.49
CA GLY A 193 20.27 15.77 28.71
C GLY A 193 20.72 15.09 29.96
#